data_3e5c384c1e9cb2ca5c9871041582126e
#
_entry.id   3e5c384c1e9cb2ca5c9871041582126e
#
_cell.length_a   1.000
_cell.length_b   1.000
_cell.length_c   1.000
_cell.angle_alpha   90.00
_cell.angle_beta   90.00
_cell.angle_gamma   90.00
#
_symmetry.space_group_name_H-M   'P 1'
#
loop_
_entity.id
_entity.type
_entity.pdbx_description
1 polymer ?
#
loop_
_entity_poly.entity_id
_entity_poly.type
_entity_poly.pdbx_seq_one_letter_code
_entity_poly.pdbx_strand_id
1 'polypeptide(L)'
;MGGSDAIMERCQQCFADGDYRWVAEVLNHLVFAEVDHLPARSMLADAYEQMGYQAESGPWRNFYLCGALELRQGLPKGSKFGPSAGMAQGMPLANIFEAMGVRLNGLRAASHPMSMNLTLTDAEPVLIEIENGVLHAHFNRSDEKASLTIESSEATFKQLILGLADPIALINDQKLKLEGDANLLITFRGLMDQFERRF
;
A
#
# COMPACT_ATOMS: atom_id res chain seq x y z
N MET A 1 -15.15 11.65 -32.52
CA MET A 1 -15.14 13.08 -32.25
C MET A 1 -14.06 13.86 -33.03
N GLY A 2 -13.32 13.28 -33.94
CA GLY A 2 -12.34 14.01 -34.76
C GLY A 2 -10.93 14.16 -34.17
N GLY A 3 -10.58 13.40 -33.15
CA GLY A 3 -9.26 13.44 -32.51
C GLY A 3 -9.21 14.35 -31.28
N SER A 4 -8.03 14.40 -30.60
CA SER A 4 -7.83 15.12 -29.35
C SER A 4 -8.07 16.63 -29.48
N ASP A 5 -7.63 17.24 -30.58
CA ASP A 5 -7.79 18.66 -30.81
C ASP A 5 -9.28 19.06 -30.90
N ALA A 6 -10.08 18.31 -31.67
CA ALA A 6 -11.52 18.56 -31.78
C ALA A 6 -12.27 18.30 -30.46
N ILE A 7 -11.81 17.34 -29.66
CA ILE A 7 -12.32 17.11 -28.31
C ILE A 7 -12.04 18.32 -27.42
N MET A 8 -10.81 18.82 -27.43
CA MET A 8 -10.42 19.99 -26.62
C MET A 8 -11.22 21.24 -26.99
N GLU A 9 -11.37 21.53 -28.29
CA GLU A 9 -12.17 22.66 -28.76
C GLU A 9 -13.62 22.57 -28.28
N ARG A 10 -14.24 21.39 -28.42
CA ARG A 10 -15.60 21.17 -27.93
C ARG A 10 -15.71 21.27 -26.41
N CYS A 11 -14.74 20.75 -25.68
CA CYS A 11 -14.70 20.85 -24.21
C CYS A 11 -14.57 22.32 -23.76
N GLN A 12 -13.80 23.16 -24.46
CA GLN A 12 -13.70 24.60 -24.15
C GLN A 12 -15.05 25.29 -24.27
N GLN A 13 -15.81 25.00 -25.31
CA GLN A 13 -17.16 25.56 -25.50
C GLN A 13 -18.10 25.10 -24.38
N CYS A 14 -18.16 23.81 -24.11
CA CYS A 14 -19.02 23.26 -23.04
C CYS A 14 -18.63 23.77 -21.65
N PHE A 15 -17.32 23.95 -21.40
CA PHE A 15 -16.84 24.54 -20.16
C PHE A 15 -17.31 25.97 -19.96
N ALA A 16 -17.25 26.80 -21.04
CA ALA A 16 -17.75 28.17 -21.02
C ALA A 16 -19.28 28.22 -20.80
N ASP A 17 -20.01 27.25 -21.31
CA ASP A 17 -21.45 27.08 -21.10
C ASP A 17 -21.83 26.53 -19.72
N GLY A 18 -20.83 26.11 -18.90
CA GLY A 18 -21.03 25.56 -17.56
C GLY A 18 -21.39 24.08 -17.53
N ASP A 19 -21.26 23.35 -18.65
CA ASP A 19 -21.52 21.89 -18.70
C ASP A 19 -20.30 21.09 -18.26
N TYR A 20 -19.91 21.31 -17.01
CA TYR A 20 -18.71 20.69 -16.41
C TYR A 20 -18.80 19.16 -16.33
N ARG A 21 -20.02 18.60 -16.22
CA ARG A 21 -20.21 17.14 -16.15
C ARG A 21 -19.81 16.46 -17.44
N TRP A 22 -20.27 17.02 -18.58
CA TRP A 22 -19.92 16.50 -19.89
C TRP A 22 -18.44 16.67 -20.16
N VAL A 23 -17.86 17.85 -19.83
CA VAL A 23 -16.42 18.09 -19.95
C VAL A 23 -15.63 17.07 -19.14
N ALA A 24 -16.01 16.83 -17.89
CA ALA A 24 -15.33 15.87 -17.02
C ALA A 24 -15.39 14.44 -17.58
N GLU A 25 -16.54 14.00 -18.09
CA GLU A 25 -16.71 12.67 -18.68
C GLU A 25 -15.81 12.50 -19.90
N VAL A 26 -15.87 13.43 -20.85
CA VAL A 26 -15.12 13.32 -22.11
C VAL A 26 -13.62 13.45 -21.91
N LEU A 27 -13.17 14.42 -21.11
CA LEU A 27 -11.76 14.62 -20.84
C LEU A 27 -11.15 13.50 -20.00
N ASN A 28 -11.94 12.82 -19.15
CA ASN A 28 -11.48 11.64 -18.45
C ASN A 28 -11.04 10.56 -19.44
N HIS A 29 -11.82 10.29 -20.48
CA HIS A 29 -11.41 9.35 -21.54
C HIS A 29 -10.16 9.81 -22.28
N LEU A 30 -10.04 11.11 -22.59
CA LEU A 30 -8.88 11.64 -23.30
C LEU A 30 -7.60 11.52 -22.45
N VAL A 31 -7.66 11.86 -21.17
CA VAL A 31 -6.51 11.78 -20.25
C VAL A 31 -6.03 10.35 -20.05
N PHE A 32 -6.94 9.35 -20.06
CA PHE A 32 -6.55 7.95 -20.01
C PHE A 32 -5.98 7.42 -21.33
N ALA A 33 -6.43 7.95 -22.45
CA ALA A 33 -5.91 7.58 -23.77
C ALA A 33 -4.56 8.25 -24.06
N GLU A 34 -4.37 9.48 -23.63
CA GLU A 34 -3.19 10.30 -23.85
C GLU A 34 -2.71 10.88 -22.51
N VAL A 35 -1.99 10.07 -21.73
CA VAL A 35 -1.60 10.38 -20.33
C VAL A 35 -0.74 11.65 -20.19
N ASP A 36 0.00 12.02 -21.23
CA ASP A 36 0.88 13.19 -21.27
C ASP A 36 0.21 14.44 -21.86
N HIS A 37 -1.10 14.38 -22.12
CA HIS A 37 -1.85 15.51 -22.69
C HIS A 37 -2.13 16.56 -21.60
N LEU A 38 -1.14 17.39 -21.29
CA LEU A 38 -1.21 18.39 -20.21
C LEU A 38 -2.41 19.36 -20.31
N PRO A 39 -2.79 19.89 -21.49
CA PRO A 39 -3.98 20.75 -21.61
C PRO A 39 -5.27 20.05 -21.20
N ALA A 40 -5.46 18.78 -21.57
CA ALA A 40 -6.65 18.01 -21.18
C ALA A 40 -6.67 17.74 -19.67
N ARG A 41 -5.53 17.40 -19.07
CA ARG A 41 -5.39 17.21 -17.62
C ARG A 41 -5.73 18.50 -16.86
N SER A 42 -5.24 19.65 -17.32
CA SER A 42 -5.53 20.94 -16.70
C SER A 42 -7.01 21.28 -16.76
N MET A 43 -7.63 21.15 -17.93
CA MET A 43 -9.05 21.45 -18.11
C MET A 43 -9.95 20.45 -17.33
N LEU A 44 -9.57 19.17 -17.26
CA LEU A 44 -10.29 18.20 -16.44
C LEU A 44 -10.22 18.57 -14.96
N ALA A 45 -9.05 19.03 -14.48
CA ALA A 45 -8.90 19.51 -13.12
C ALA A 45 -9.79 20.72 -12.84
N ASP A 46 -9.86 21.66 -13.77
CA ASP A 46 -10.72 22.84 -13.65
C ASP A 46 -12.21 22.44 -13.62
N ALA A 47 -12.63 21.48 -14.44
CA ALA A 47 -13.99 20.95 -14.42
C ALA A 47 -14.32 20.25 -13.08
N TYR A 48 -13.42 19.43 -12.57
CA TYR A 48 -13.59 18.82 -11.26
C TYR A 48 -13.66 19.83 -10.13
N GLU A 49 -12.88 20.91 -10.21
CA GLU A 49 -12.91 21.97 -9.21
C GLU A 49 -14.27 22.69 -9.20
N GLN A 50 -14.82 23.02 -10.36
CA GLN A 50 -16.16 23.59 -10.46
C GLN A 50 -17.24 22.65 -9.94
N MET A 51 -17.17 21.36 -10.26
CA MET A 51 -18.09 20.36 -9.74
C MET A 51 -17.95 20.20 -8.22
N GLY A 52 -16.74 20.29 -7.71
CA GLY A 52 -16.46 20.24 -6.28
C GLY A 52 -17.07 21.43 -5.53
N TYR A 53 -16.94 22.64 -6.05
CA TYR A 53 -17.54 23.85 -5.44
C TYR A 53 -19.06 23.84 -5.47
N GLN A 54 -19.67 23.19 -6.46
CA GLN A 54 -21.11 23.04 -6.58
C GLN A 54 -21.68 21.84 -5.80
N ALA A 55 -20.83 20.95 -5.29
CA ALA A 55 -21.27 19.76 -4.58
C ALA A 55 -21.80 20.10 -3.17
N GLU A 56 -23.03 19.73 -2.89
CA GLU A 56 -23.64 19.87 -1.56
C GLU A 56 -23.09 18.84 -0.57
N SER A 57 -22.83 17.62 -1.05
CA SER A 57 -22.27 16.53 -0.25
C SER A 57 -20.77 16.71 -0.02
N GLY A 58 -20.31 16.69 1.26
CA GLY A 58 -18.91 16.75 1.63
C GLY A 58 -18.04 15.64 0.99
N PRO A 59 -18.47 14.38 0.99
CA PRO A 59 -17.74 13.32 0.28
C PRO A 59 -17.57 13.59 -1.21
N TRP A 60 -18.63 13.98 -1.93
CA TRP A 60 -18.55 14.32 -3.36
C TRP A 60 -17.62 15.49 -3.62
N ARG A 61 -17.72 16.55 -2.80
CA ARG A 61 -16.80 17.69 -2.87
C ARG A 61 -15.36 17.24 -2.76
N ASN A 62 -15.06 16.40 -1.77
CA ASN A 62 -13.70 15.92 -1.55
C ASN A 62 -13.18 15.07 -2.71
N PHE A 63 -14.01 14.19 -3.28
CA PHE A 63 -13.61 13.41 -4.46
C PHE A 63 -13.20 14.32 -5.62
N TYR A 64 -14.02 15.31 -5.97
CA TYR A 64 -13.71 16.22 -7.06
C TYR A 64 -12.47 17.06 -6.79
N LEU A 65 -12.37 17.68 -5.62
CA LEU A 65 -11.22 18.54 -5.28
C LEU A 65 -9.91 17.75 -5.16
N CYS A 66 -9.95 16.52 -4.61
CA CYS A 66 -8.78 15.64 -4.60
C CYS A 66 -8.38 15.22 -6.02
N GLY A 67 -9.33 14.84 -6.87
CA GLY A 67 -9.05 14.51 -8.27
C GLY A 67 -8.45 15.69 -9.04
N ALA A 68 -8.94 16.91 -8.83
CA ALA A 68 -8.36 18.11 -9.41
C ALA A 68 -6.92 18.35 -8.96
N LEU A 69 -6.65 18.16 -7.66
CA LEU A 69 -5.31 18.29 -7.09
C LEU A 69 -4.34 17.25 -7.68
N GLU A 70 -4.77 15.98 -7.77
CA GLU A 70 -3.96 14.88 -8.31
C GLU A 70 -3.66 15.08 -9.81
N LEU A 71 -4.61 15.57 -10.60
CA LEU A 71 -4.39 15.90 -12.00
C LEU A 71 -3.31 16.98 -12.18
N ARG A 72 -3.24 17.97 -11.30
CA ARG A 72 -2.28 19.08 -11.36
C ARG A 72 -0.92 18.73 -10.78
N GLN A 73 -0.87 18.00 -9.66
CA GLN A 73 0.34 17.79 -8.87
C GLN A 73 0.84 16.33 -8.91
N GLY A 74 0.04 15.42 -9.46
CA GLY A 74 0.26 14.00 -9.33
C GLY A 74 -0.10 13.45 -7.94
N LEU A 75 0.11 12.16 -7.75
CA LEU A 75 -0.15 11.51 -6.47
C LEU A 75 0.82 12.04 -5.39
N PRO A 76 0.35 12.20 -4.14
CA PRO A 76 1.21 12.62 -3.04
C PRO A 76 2.39 11.67 -2.90
N LYS A 77 3.62 12.18 -3.01
CA LYS A 77 4.82 11.39 -2.81
C LYS A 77 4.95 11.02 -1.33
N GLY A 78 5.18 9.74 -1.05
CA GLY A 78 5.55 9.28 0.28
C GLY A 78 4.42 8.86 1.21
N SER A 79 3.14 8.88 0.79
CA SER A 79 2.10 8.27 1.61
C SER A 79 2.14 6.75 1.44
N LYS A 80 2.98 6.09 2.24
CA LYS A 80 2.94 4.63 2.34
C LYS A 80 1.57 4.23 2.88
N PHE A 81 0.89 3.36 2.15
CA PHE A 81 -0.34 2.76 2.66
C PHE A 81 0.05 1.72 3.71
N GLY A 82 -0.17 2.05 4.95
CA GLY A 82 0.14 1.16 6.07
C GLY A 82 -0.40 1.73 7.38
N PRO A 83 -0.52 0.91 8.41
CA PRO A 83 -0.94 1.37 9.71
C PRO A 83 0.06 2.41 10.25
N SER A 84 -0.44 3.42 10.96
CA SER A 84 0.43 4.31 11.75
C SER A 84 1.16 3.50 12.83
N ALA A 85 2.28 4.02 13.34
CA ALA A 85 3.03 3.35 14.40
C ALA A 85 2.14 3.04 15.63
N GLY A 86 1.25 3.95 16.01
CA GLY A 86 0.31 3.72 17.12
C GLY A 86 -0.74 2.66 16.81
N MET A 87 -1.27 2.63 15.59
CA MET A 87 -2.20 1.57 15.17
C MET A 87 -1.51 0.21 15.15
N ALA A 88 -0.29 0.15 14.65
CA ALA A 88 0.52 -1.07 14.59
C ALA A 88 0.80 -1.65 15.99
N GLN A 89 1.10 -0.80 16.96
CA GLN A 89 1.33 -1.23 18.35
C GLN A 89 0.07 -1.81 19.01
N GLY A 90 -1.09 -1.21 18.76
CA GLY A 90 -2.37 -1.66 19.32
C GLY A 90 -2.99 -2.88 18.61
N MET A 91 -2.48 -3.27 17.45
CA MET A 91 -3.04 -4.38 16.66
C MET A 91 -2.58 -5.73 17.24
N PRO A 92 -3.49 -6.69 17.50
CA PRO A 92 -3.11 -8.05 17.87
C PRO A 92 -2.16 -8.69 16.83
N LEU A 93 -1.18 -9.47 17.29
CA LEU A 93 -0.21 -10.10 16.39
C LEU A 93 -0.86 -11.03 15.36
N ALA A 94 -1.96 -11.69 15.73
CA ALA A 94 -2.75 -12.52 14.82
C ALA A 94 -3.24 -11.71 13.61
N ASN A 95 -3.80 -10.52 13.83
CA ASN A 95 -4.30 -9.67 12.75
C ASN A 95 -3.16 -9.15 11.85
N ILE A 96 -1.95 -8.97 12.41
CA ILE A 96 -0.77 -8.61 11.62
C ILE A 96 -0.41 -9.77 10.69
N PHE A 97 -0.38 -11.01 11.16
CA PHE A 97 -0.12 -12.17 10.31
C PHE A 97 -1.21 -12.39 9.25
N GLU A 98 -2.48 -12.18 9.59
CA GLU A 98 -3.57 -12.21 8.61
C GLU A 98 -3.37 -11.17 7.51
N ALA A 99 -3.06 -9.92 7.89
CA ALA A 99 -2.77 -8.85 6.94
C ALA A 99 -1.53 -9.16 6.07
N MET A 100 -0.51 -9.81 6.64
CA MET A 100 0.65 -10.28 5.89
C MET A 100 0.28 -11.41 4.93
N GLY A 101 -0.58 -12.34 5.32
CA GLY A 101 -1.10 -13.39 4.45
C GLY A 101 -1.79 -12.84 3.20
N VAL A 102 -2.57 -11.75 3.35
CA VAL A 102 -3.20 -11.06 2.22
C VAL A 102 -2.18 -10.39 1.30
N ARG A 103 -1.04 -9.95 1.85
CA ARG A 103 0.02 -9.29 1.08
C ARG A 103 1.04 -10.24 0.49
N LEU A 104 1.04 -11.50 0.90
CA LEU A 104 1.95 -12.49 0.36
C LEU A 104 1.70 -12.71 -1.13
N ASN A 105 2.73 -12.58 -1.95
CA ASN A 105 2.66 -12.96 -3.35
C ASN A 105 2.75 -14.48 -3.47
N GLY A 106 1.62 -15.17 -3.51
CA GLY A 106 1.55 -16.63 -3.49
C GLY A 106 2.32 -17.30 -4.63
N LEU A 107 2.31 -16.72 -5.83
CA LEU A 107 3.05 -17.28 -6.99
C LEU A 107 4.56 -17.25 -6.77
N ARG A 108 5.11 -16.17 -6.20
CA ARG A 108 6.53 -16.09 -5.84
C ARG A 108 6.84 -16.96 -4.62
N ALA A 109 5.97 -16.95 -3.64
CA ALA A 109 6.15 -17.68 -2.39
C ALA A 109 6.12 -19.20 -2.58
N ALA A 110 5.41 -19.74 -3.57
CA ALA A 110 5.33 -21.16 -3.88
C ALA A 110 6.70 -21.81 -4.14
N SER A 111 7.66 -21.05 -4.66
CA SER A 111 9.04 -21.53 -4.88
C SER A 111 9.98 -21.27 -3.71
N HIS A 112 9.49 -20.71 -2.60
CA HIS A 112 10.28 -20.34 -1.43
C HIS A 112 9.61 -20.88 -0.13
N PRO A 113 9.45 -22.21 0.01
CA PRO A 113 8.96 -22.77 1.28
C PRO A 113 9.95 -22.43 2.39
N MET A 114 9.46 -22.02 3.55
CA MET A 114 10.30 -21.67 4.69
C MET A 114 9.58 -21.86 6.02
N SER A 115 10.36 -22.09 7.07
CA SER A 115 9.89 -22.22 8.43
C SER A 115 10.78 -21.38 9.35
N MET A 116 10.14 -20.55 10.18
CA MET A 116 10.82 -19.67 11.12
C MET A 116 10.13 -19.68 12.48
N ASN A 117 10.90 -19.76 13.56
CA ASN A 117 10.39 -19.56 14.90
C ASN A 117 10.44 -18.08 15.27
N LEU A 118 9.37 -17.58 15.85
CA LEU A 118 9.32 -16.31 16.55
C LEU A 118 9.19 -16.60 18.05
N THR A 119 10.27 -16.42 18.79
CA THR A 119 10.29 -16.54 20.25
C THR A 119 10.08 -15.15 20.85
N LEU A 120 8.92 -14.94 21.47
CA LEU A 120 8.58 -13.69 22.09
C LEU A 120 8.94 -13.70 23.58
N THR A 121 9.61 -12.64 24.06
CA THR A 121 10.01 -12.54 25.47
C THR A 121 8.86 -12.19 26.41
N ASP A 122 7.75 -11.71 25.85
CA ASP A 122 6.58 -11.18 26.54
C ASP A 122 5.25 -11.80 26.08
N ALA A 123 5.30 -12.80 25.19
CA ALA A 123 4.14 -13.51 24.68
C ALA A 123 4.50 -14.96 24.30
N GLU A 124 3.48 -15.72 23.88
CA GLU A 124 3.66 -17.10 23.44
C GLU A 124 4.41 -17.17 22.09
N PRO A 125 5.19 -18.25 21.85
CA PRO A 125 5.94 -18.41 20.61
C PRO A 125 4.99 -18.60 19.41
N VAL A 126 5.47 -18.23 18.23
CA VAL A 126 4.76 -18.40 16.96
C VAL A 126 5.66 -19.09 15.95
N LEU A 127 5.19 -20.20 15.38
CA LEU A 127 5.81 -20.81 14.21
C LEU A 127 5.22 -20.14 12.94
N ILE A 128 6.10 -19.58 12.13
CA ILE A 128 5.78 -18.92 10.87
C ILE A 128 6.21 -19.83 9.74
N GLU A 129 5.30 -20.24 8.89
CA GLU A 129 5.57 -21.12 7.76
C GLU A 129 5.04 -20.55 6.46
N ILE A 130 5.80 -20.70 5.38
CA ILE A 130 5.29 -20.56 4.02
C ILE A 130 5.31 -21.94 3.38
N GLU A 131 4.12 -22.44 3.08
CA GLU A 131 3.93 -23.71 2.40
C GLU A 131 2.91 -23.54 1.27
N ASN A 132 3.22 -24.11 0.09
CA ASN A 132 2.35 -24.02 -1.10
C ASN A 132 1.92 -22.58 -1.46
N GLY A 133 2.78 -21.58 -1.19
CA GLY A 133 2.50 -20.17 -1.47
C GLY A 133 1.55 -19.51 -0.46
N VAL A 134 1.29 -20.13 0.68
CA VAL A 134 0.42 -19.61 1.74
C VAL A 134 1.23 -19.37 3.01
N LEU A 135 0.95 -18.26 3.69
CA LEU A 135 1.52 -17.93 4.99
C LEU A 135 0.65 -18.54 6.09
N HIS A 136 1.28 -19.29 6.97
CA HIS A 136 0.68 -19.85 8.18
C HIS A 136 1.39 -19.28 9.41
N ALA A 137 0.63 -18.89 10.42
CA ALA A 137 1.13 -18.48 11.72
C ALA A 137 0.49 -19.36 12.80
N HIS A 138 1.27 -20.24 13.41
CA HIS A 138 0.82 -21.17 14.42
C HIS A 138 1.25 -20.66 15.80
N PHE A 139 0.31 -20.14 16.55
CA PHE A 139 0.53 -19.65 17.91
C PHE A 139 0.74 -20.81 18.88
N ASN A 140 1.52 -20.58 19.92
CA ASN A 140 1.92 -21.59 20.92
C ASN A 140 2.66 -22.77 20.30
N ARG A 141 3.40 -22.55 19.23
CA ARG A 141 4.12 -23.61 18.52
C ARG A 141 5.51 -23.13 18.09
N SER A 142 6.44 -24.09 18.12
CA SER A 142 7.79 -23.93 17.55
C SER A 142 8.20 -25.24 16.87
N ASP A 143 9.17 -25.18 15.96
CA ASP A 143 9.77 -26.31 15.28
C ASP A 143 11.29 -26.27 15.47
N GLU A 144 11.86 -27.37 16.04
CA GLU A 144 13.31 -27.48 16.21
C GLU A 144 14.09 -27.49 14.88
N LYS A 145 13.41 -27.77 13.77
CA LYS A 145 13.98 -27.78 12.42
C LYS A 145 13.82 -26.46 11.68
N ALA A 146 13.22 -25.46 12.31
CA ALA A 146 13.06 -24.13 11.68
C ALA A 146 14.43 -23.58 11.28
N SER A 147 14.51 -23.02 10.07
CA SER A 147 15.76 -22.54 9.50
C SER A 147 16.22 -21.20 10.08
N LEU A 148 15.34 -20.49 10.77
CA LEU A 148 15.61 -19.23 11.46
C LEU A 148 14.80 -19.17 12.76
N THR A 149 15.44 -18.72 13.83
CA THR A 149 14.76 -18.33 15.08
C THR A 149 14.96 -16.83 15.28
N ILE A 150 13.87 -16.12 15.50
CA ILE A 150 13.80 -14.69 15.78
C ILE A 150 13.40 -14.52 17.25
N GLU A 151 14.26 -13.95 18.08
CA GLU A 151 13.97 -13.64 19.48
C GLU A 151 13.82 -12.13 19.66
N SER A 152 12.66 -11.69 20.18
CA SER A 152 12.39 -10.27 20.46
C SER A 152 11.16 -10.12 21.36
N SER A 153 10.84 -8.89 21.80
CA SER A 153 9.51 -8.60 22.33
C SER A 153 8.48 -8.47 21.18
N GLU A 154 7.20 -8.66 21.50
CA GLU A 154 6.11 -8.48 20.53
C GLU A 154 6.15 -7.08 19.90
N ALA A 155 6.37 -6.05 20.72
CA ALA A 155 6.46 -4.67 20.25
C ALA A 155 7.63 -4.46 19.27
N THR A 156 8.80 -5.05 19.54
CA THR A 156 9.97 -4.99 18.68
C THR A 156 9.72 -5.72 17.36
N PHE A 157 9.15 -6.91 17.41
CA PHE A 157 8.79 -7.65 16.21
C PHE A 157 7.81 -6.88 15.32
N LYS A 158 6.78 -6.26 15.89
CA LYS A 158 5.85 -5.41 15.17
C LYS A 158 6.54 -4.25 14.45
N GLN A 159 7.46 -3.57 15.13
CA GLN A 159 8.25 -2.49 14.52
C GLN A 159 9.12 -3.00 13.35
N LEU A 160 9.75 -4.16 13.54
CA LEU A 160 10.59 -4.80 12.51
C LEU A 160 9.79 -5.15 11.26
N ILE A 161 8.69 -5.89 11.42
CA ILE A 161 7.94 -6.43 10.28
C ILE A 161 7.19 -5.34 9.50
N LEU A 162 6.78 -4.28 10.17
CA LEU A 162 6.12 -3.13 9.57
C LEU A 162 7.11 -2.11 8.98
N GLY A 163 8.42 -2.36 9.12
CA GLY A 163 9.47 -1.48 8.58
C GLY A 163 9.57 -0.14 9.31
N LEU A 164 9.17 -0.08 10.57
CA LEU A 164 9.21 1.09 11.43
C LEU A 164 10.54 1.23 12.20
N ALA A 165 11.34 0.16 12.25
CA ALA A 165 12.66 0.14 12.90
C ALA A 165 13.70 -0.48 11.98
N ASP A 166 14.95 -0.03 12.13
CA ASP A 166 16.10 -0.60 11.45
C ASP A 166 16.53 -1.92 12.14
N PRO A 167 16.56 -3.06 11.42
CA PRO A 167 16.99 -4.33 11.97
C PRO A 167 18.39 -4.30 12.60
N ILE A 168 19.34 -3.58 11.99
CA ILE A 168 20.71 -3.50 12.47
C ILE A 168 20.77 -2.77 13.82
N ALA A 169 20.02 -1.67 13.95
CA ALA A 169 19.92 -0.95 15.22
C ALA A 169 19.31 -1.84 16.31
N LEU A 170 18.26 -2.61 16.01
CA LEU A 170 17.63 -3.52 16.96
C LEU A 170 18.57 -4.63 17.44
N ILE A 171 19.42 -5.16 16.55
CA ILE A 171 20.43 -6.17 16.90
C ILE A 171 21.51 -5.54 17.78
N ASN A 172 22.03 -4.37 17.44
CA ASN A 172 23.03 -3.67 18.23
C ASN A 172 22.52 -3.31 19.63
N ASP A 173 21.25 -2.95 19.74
CA ASP A 173 20.58 -2.67 21.01
C ASP A 173 20.20 -3.95 21.80
N GLN A 174 20.53 -5.12 21.30
CA GLN A 174 20.16 -6.44 21.87
C GLN A 174 18.63 -6.65 22.03
N LYS A 175 17.82 -5.94 21.25
CA LYS A 175 16.36 -6.08 21.23
C LYS A 175 15.87 -7.12 20.24
N LEU A 176 16.74 -7.52 19.32
CA LEU A 176 16.48 -8.54 18.29
C LEU A 176 17.67 -9.49 18.24
N LYS A 177 17.41 -10.78 18.36
CA LYS A 177 18.41 -11.83 18.11
C LYS A 177 17.92 -12.71 16.98
N LEU A 178 18.85 -13.13 16.13
CA LEU A 178 18.62 -14.01 15.01
C LEU A 178 19.55 -15.21 15.12
N GLU A 179 19.00 -16.41 15.13
CA GLU A 179 19.75 -17.67 15.13
C GLU A 179 19.37 -18.48 13.89
N GLY A 180 20.35 -18.83 13.06
CA GLY A 180 20.15 -19.52 11.78
C GLY A 180 20.36 -18.61 10.57
N ASP A 181 19.63 -18.86 9.49
CA ASP A 181 19.79 -18.11 8.24
C ASP A 181 19.01 -16.79 8.26
N ALA A 182 19.69 -15.73 8.63
CA ALA A 182 19.13 -14.37 8.66
C ALA A 182 18.64 -13.86 7.28
N ASN A 183 19.12 -14.44 6.14
CA ASN A 183 18.67 -14.05 4.81
C ASN A 183 17.19 -14.42 4.59
N LEU A 184 16.67 -15.40 5.32
CA LEU A 184 15.26 -15.77 5.25
C LEU A 184 14.34 -14.61 5.63
N LEU A 185 14.72 -13.74 6.56
CA LEU A 185 13.93 -12.57 6.93
C LEU A 185 13.86 -11.55 5.78
N ILE A 186 14.96 -11.40 5.04
CA ILE A 186 15.01 -10.53 3.85
C ILE A 186 14.13 -11.11 2.74
N THR A 187 14.27 -12.41 2.48
CA THR A 187 13.47 -13.14 1.50
C THR A 187 11.99 -13.04 1.84
N PHE A 188 11.61 -13.34 3.09
CA PHE A 188 10.24 -13.26 3.59
C PHE A 188 9.62 -11.88 3.34
N ARG A 189 10.33 -10.80 3.67
CA ARG A 189 9.85 -9.43 3.39
C ARG A 189 9.75 -9.16 1.90
N GLY A 190 10.66 -9.67 1.09
CA GLY A 190 10.65 -9.54 -0.37
C GLY A 190 9.49 -10.26 -1.06
N LEU A 191 8.88 -11.26 -0.40
CA LEU A 191 7.70 -11.97 -0.90
C LEU A 191 6.39 -11.19 -0.69
N MET A 192 6.40 -10.13 0.12
CA MET A 192 5.21 -9.31 0.35
C MET A 192 5.03 -8.30 -0.76
N ASP A 193 3.82 -8.23 -1.33
CA ASP A 193 3.46 -7.21 -2.30
C ASP A 193 3.38 -5.83 -1.65
N GLN A 194 3.89 -4.84 -2.35
CA GLN A 194 3.76 -3.44 -1.99
C GLN A 194 2.68 -2.83 -2.88
N PHE A 195 1.55 -2.51 -2.27
CA PHE A 195 0.49 -1.82 -2.99
C PHE A 195 0.84 -0.33 -3.11
N GLU A 196 1.03 0.11 -4.35
CA GLU A 196 1.11 1.53 -4.65
C GLU A 196 -0.30 2.11 -4.73
N ARG A 197 -0.47 3.35 -4.29
CA ARG A 197 -1.68 4.11 -4.59
C ARG A 197 -1.64 4.47 -6.08
N ARG A 198 -2.21 3.63 -6.90
CA ARG A 198 -2.51 3.93 -8.29
C ARG A 198 -4.01 3.86 -8.46
N PHE A 199 -4.57 4.94 -8.89
CA PHE A 199 -5.89 4.98 -9.48
C PHE A 199 -5.71 5.18 -10.97
#